data_6ece8fb4189f4e054d6bd7117cb2505c
#
_entry.id   6ece8fb4189f4e054d6bd7117cb2505c
#
_cell.length_a   1.000
_cell.length_b   1.000
_cell.length_c   1.000
_cell.angle_alpha   90.00
_cell.angle_beta   90.00
_cell.angle_gamma   90.00
#
_symmetry.space_group_name_H-M   'P 1'
#
loop_
_entity.id
_entity.type
_entity.pdbx_description
1 polymer ?
#
loop_
_entity_poly.entity_id
_entity_poly.type
_entity_poly.pdbx_seq_one_letter_code
_entity_poly.pdbx_strand_id
1 'polypeptide(L)'
;DLLGENELLPFHKLLTGGFRMGVSKGNLCKALARVGNVEPAIIAQRLAGSWSPKSLSLEQILNPVKEDDRLCKPFPFCLAHPLQEKVENLGAVEDWQVEWKWDGIRAQLISQGGALMLWSRGDESVGHSFPEILEASKWLPSDLCLDGEILAWGKEGLRSFSRLQKRLGRKEPGPMILKGEPVRFQAYDLLRLNGKDLRGLSLRERRKQLEEIFSSLPREFPLGLSPVVKDDQWTDLAKVREESRERGVEGFMLKKKDSPYESGRVKGSWYKWKIDPYLADMVVVSAQLGHGKRSNLYSDYSLAVLDDRGELQTVAKAYSGLTDKEIEQVDRYVRKNITGKFGPVRSVRPGLVFEIAFEGIRSSGRHKSGVALRFPRINRWRKDKKIEEVDTLETIRGFAGMNENLKTANGTKVDQDGNLLLF
;
A
#
# COMPACT_ATOMS: atom_id res chain seq x y z
N ASP A 1 8.76 -21.12 40.46
CA ASP A 1 10.21 -21.38 40.39
C ASP A 1 10.57 -22.60 39.48
N LEU A 2 9.66 -22.97 38.55
CA LEU A 2 9.91 -24.05 37.57
C LEU A 2 10.28 -23.49 36.19
N LEU A 3 10.21 -22.16 36.01
CA LEU A 3 10.48 -21.51 34.72
C LEU A 3 11.77 -20.68 34.80
N GLY A 4 12.64 -20.80 33.82
CA GLY A 4 13.80 -19.96 33.67
C GLY A 4 13.44 -18.53 33.28
N GLU A 5 14.37 -17.56 33.44
CA GLU A 5 14.15 -16.14 33.13
C GLU A 5 13.65 -15.92 31.70
N ASN A 6 14.10 -16.72 30.74
CA ASN A 6 13.71 -16.63 29.33
C ASN A 6 12.32 -17.25 29.05
N GLU A 7 11.75 -18.02 29.98
CA GLU A 7 10.46 -18.69 29.83
C GLU A 7 9.31 -17.92 30.49
N LEU A 8 9.60 -17.07 31.44
CA LEU A 8 8.63 -16.27 32.18
C LEU A 8 7.81 -15.36 31.27
N LEU A 9 8.46 -14.62 30.35
CA LEU A 9 7.77 -13.73 29.43
C LEU A 9 6.85 -14.47 28.44
N PRO A 10 7.29 -15.53 27.77
CA PRO A 10 6.42 -16.38 26.95
C PRO A 10 5.25 -16.96 27.75
N PHE A 11 5.48 -17.43 28.98
CA PHE A 11 4.44 -17.97 29.83
C PHE A 11 3.37 -16.94 30.19
N HIS A 12 3.77 -15.74 30.61
CA HIS A 12 2.82 -14.64 30.87
C HIS A 12 2.04 -14.24 29.62
N LYS A 13 2.67 -14.26 28.44
CA LYS A 13 2.02 -13.98 27.16
C LYS A 13 1.00 -15.06 26.79
N LEU A 14 1.29 -16.32 27.07
CA LEU A 14 0.34 -17.43 26.91
C LEU A 14 -0.89 -17.26 27.81
N LEU A 15 -0.68 -16.98 29.09
CA LEU A 15 -1.75 -16.77 30.05
C LEU A 15 -2.66 -15.59 29.70
N THR A 16 -2.10 -14.50 29.19
CA THR A 16 -2.85 -13.29 28.83
C THR A 16 -3.44 -13.29 27.40
N GLY A 17 -3.20 -14.36 26.63
CA GLY A 17 -3.68 -14.48 25.25
C GLY A 17 -3.05 -13.48 24.27
N GLY A 18 -2.04 -12.73 24.72
CA GLY A 18 -1.41 -11.65 23.94
C GLY A 18 0.00 -11.99 23.46
N PHE A 19 0.13 -12.80 22.42
CA PHE A 19 1.42 -13.29 21.90
C PHE A 19 2.30 -12.23 21.17
N ARG A 20 2.04 -10.95 21.33
CA ARG A 20 2.84 -9.90 20.70
C ARG A 20 4.20 -9.77 21.40
N MET A 21 5.22 -10.42 20.84
CA MET A 21 6.58 -10.44 21.40
C MET A 21 7.50 -9.34 20.88
N GLY A 22 6.99 -8.39 20.05
CA GLY A 22 7.80 -7.29 19.50
C GLY A 22 8.78 -7.73 18.39
N VAL A 23 8.73 -8.99 17.97
CA VAL A 23 9.55 -9.52 16.87
C VAL A 23 8.75 -9.41 15.58
N SER A 24 9.34 -8.78 14.55
CA SER A 24 8.72 -8.73 13.23
C SER A 24 8.79 -10.09 12.53
N LYS A 25 7.83 -10.40 11.64
CA LYS A 25 7.85 -11.63 10.82
C LYS A 25 9.19 -11.77 10.08
N GLY A 26 9.73 -10.67 9.53
CA GLY A 26 11.03 -10.70 8.84
C GLY A 26 12.19 -11.09 9.76
N ASN A 27 12.22 -10.62 11.00
CA ASN A 27 13.26 -11.03 11.96
C ASN A 27 13.09 -12.47 12.39
N LEU A 28 11.85 -12.96 12.55
CA LEU A 28 11.57 -14.37 12.82
C LEU A 28 12.07 -15.25 11.66
N CYS A 29 11.75 -14.89 10.41
CA CYS A 29 12.23 -15.62 9.24
C CYS A 29 13.76 -15.69 9.19
N LYS A 30 14.47 -14.60 9.47
CA LYS A 30 15.94 -14.56 9.52
C LYS A 30 16.51 -15.47 10.63
N ALA A 31 15.87 -15.48 11.80
CA ALA A 31 16.29 -16.34 12.92
C ALA A 31 16.11 -17.83 12.58
N LEU A 32 14.93 -18.21 12.08
CA LEU A 32 14.64 -19.59 11.67
C LEU A 32 15.52 -20.04 10.50
N ALA A 33 15.81 -19.15 9.55
CA ALA A 33 16.69 -19.42 8.42
C ALA A 33 18.13 -19.78 8.87
N ARG A 34 18.63 -19.09 9.90
CA ARG A 34 19.95 -19.40 10.50
C ARG A 34 19.95 -20.79 11.17
N VAL A 35 18.86 -21.13 11.88
CA VAL A 35 18.74 -22.43 12.55
C VAL A 35 18.64 -23.57 11.55
N GLY A 36 17.84 -23.39 10.48
CA GLY A 36 17.61 -24.42 9.46
C GLY A 36 18.66 -24.45 8.34
N ASN A 37 19.61 -23.51 8.34
CA ASN A 37 20.56 -23.29 7.23
C ASN A 37 19.87 -23.21 5.86
N VAL A 38 18.78 -22.45 5.80
CA VAL A 38 17.97 -22.21 4.59
C VAL A 38 17.85 -20.71 4.34
N GLU A 39 17.52 -20.33 3.11
CA GLU A 39 17.30 -18.91 2.77
C GLU A 39 16.09 -18.33 3.53
N PRO A 40 16.17 -17.08 4.07
CA PRO A 40 15.05 -16.43 4.76
C PRO A 40 13.78 -16.33 3.93
N ALA A 41 13.92 -16.24 2.60
CA ALA A 41 12.81 -16.21 1.66
C ALA A 41 12.00 -17.50 1.65
N ILE A 42 12.67 -18.65 1.81
CA ILE A 42 12.02 -19.97 1.91
C ILE A 42 11.19 -20.06 3.20
N ILE A 43 11.77 -19.63 4.32
CA ILE A 43 11.04 -19.58 5.60
C ILE A 43 9.81 -18.66 5.49
N ALA A 44 9.98 -17.48 4.89
CA ALA A 44 8.88 -16.52 4.70
C ALA A 44 7.74 -17.12 3.85
N GLN A 45 8.09 -17.88 2.81
CA GLN A 45 7.13 -18.58 1.96
C GLN A 45 6.40 -19.71 2.72
N ARG A 46 7.12 -20.51 3.52
CA ARG A 46 6.52 -21.58 4.35
C ARG A 46 5.57 -21.04 5.41
N LEU A 47 5.86 -19.86 5.96
CA LEU A 47 5.03 -19.16 6.95
C LEU A 47 3.99 -18.21 6.31
N ALA A 48 3.79 -18.26 4.99
CA ALA A 48 2.75 -17.48 4.31
C ALA A 48 1.36 -18.11 4.54
N GLY A 49 0.35 -17.26 4.70
CA GLY A 49 -1.05 -17.64 4.90
C GLY A 49 -1.36 -18.16 6.31
N SER A 50 -2.54 -18.77 6.44
CA SER A 50 -3.00 -19.35 7.70
C SER A 50 -2.41 -20.74 7.88
N TRP A 51 -1.73 -20.97 8.98
CA TRP A 51 -1.17 -22.26 9.36
C TRP A 51 -1.36 -22.50 10.88
N SER A 52 -1.25 -23.73 11.29
CA SER A 52 -1.28 -24.12 12.71
C SER A 52 -0.14 -25.07 13.02
N PRO A 53 0.29 -25.20 14.29
CA PRO A 53 1.30 -26.19 14.69
C PRO A 53 0.92 -27.64 14.38
N LYS A 54 -0.38 -27.90 14.13
CA LYS A 54 -0.87 -29.24 13.71
C LYS A 54 -0.66 -29.49 12.21
N SER A 55 -0.67 -28.43 11.39
CA SER A 55 -0.53 -28.52 9.94
C SER A 55 0.89 -28.28 9.44
N LEU A 56 1.74 -27.60 10.23
CA LEU A 56 3.10 -27.24 9.86
C LEU A 56 4.00 -27.35 11.10
N SER A 57 4.86 -28.36 11.14
CA SER A 57 5.82 -28.56 12.24
C SER A 57 7.05 -27.66 12.09
N LEU A 58 7.76 -27.40 13.19
CA LEU A 58 9.02 -26.67 13.16
C LEU A 58 10.07 -27.35 12.26
N GLU A 59 10.11 -28.68 12.31
CA GLU A 59 10.99 -29.49 11.46
C GLU A 59 10.70 -29.25 9.97
N GLN A 60 9.43 -29.22 9.56
CA GLN A 60 9.02 -28.90 8.18
C GLN A 60 9.39 -27.46 7.78
N ILE A 61 9.36 -26.53 8.72
CA ILE A 61 9.78 -25.13 8.46
C ILE A 61 11.29 -25.06 8.23
N LEU A 62 12.09 -25.85 8.94
CA LEU A 62 13.56 -25.76 8.96
C LEU A 62 14.26 -26.69 7.96
N ASN A 63 13.59 -27.75 7.50
CA ASN A 63 14.20 -28.74 6.61
C ASN A 63 14.61 -28.15 5.24
N PRO A 64 15.67 -28.69 4.60
CA PRO A 64 16.00 -28.37 3.22
C PRO A 64 14.82 -28.65 2.28
N VAL A 65 14.70 -27.83 1.25
CA VAL A 65 13.56 -27.77 0.31
C VAL A 65 13.22 -29.15 -0.26
N LYS A 66 11.99 -29.62 -0.03
CA LYS A 66 11.36 -30.66 -0.85
C LYS A 66 10.60 -29.99 -2.00
N GLU A 67 10.53 -30.64 -3.17
CA GLU A 67 9.82 -30.10 -4.35
C GLU A 67 8.35 -29.76 -4.07
N ASP A 68 7.68 -30.50 -3.18
CA ASP A 68 6.30 -30.27 -2.74
C ASP A 68 6.07 -28.99 -1.92
N ASP A 69 7.11 -28.38 -1.36
CA ASP A 69 6.99 -27.17 -0.54
C ASP A 69 6.67 -25.90 -1.36
N ARG A 70 6.74 -25.97 -2.67
CA ARG A 70 6.57 -24.82 -3.58
C ARG A 70 5.13 -24.59 -4.01
N LEU A 71 4.20 -25.45 -3.62
CA LEU A 71 2.83 -25.44 -4.13
C LEU A 71 2.03 -24.23 -3.62
N CYS A 72 1.64 -23.38 -4.54
CA CYS A 72 0.63 -22.33 -4.39
C CYS A 72 0.88 -21.25 -3.33
N LYS A 73 2.13 -21.04 -2.89
CA LYS A 73 2.50 -19.95 -1.97
C LYS A 73 3.19 -18.79 -2.68
N PRO A 74 2.97 -17.54 -2.23
CA PRO A 74 3.56 -16.37 -2.87
C PRO A 74 5.07 -16.31 -2.63
N PHE A 75 5.78 -15.75 -3.60
CA PHE A 75 7.16 -15.32 -3.39
C PHE A 75 7.19 -14.07 -2.50
N PRO A 76 8.25 -13.86 -1.70
CA PRO A 76 8.44 -12.60 -0.99
C PRO A 76 8.47 -11.42 -1.96
N PHE A 77 7.66 -10.40 -1.66
CA PHE A 77 7.50 -9.25 -2.55
C PHE A 77 8.76 -8.36 -2.61
N CYS A 78 9.13 -7.92 -3.80
CA CYS A 78 10.06 -6.82 -4.01
C CYS A 78 9.39 -5.50 -3.58
N LEU A 79 10.09 -4.68 -2.79
CA LEU A 79 9.56 -3.44 -2.22
C LEU A 79 10.38 -2.23 -2.72
N ALA A 80 9.70 -1.29 -3.36
CA ALA A 80 10.33 -0.07 -3.85
C ALA A 80 10.74 0.90 -2.72
N HIS A 81 11.88 1.54 -2.88
CA HIS A 81 12.28 2.70 -2.09
C HIS A 81 11.50 3.96 -2.51
N PRO A 82 11.19 4.90 -1.60
CA PRO A 82 10.80 6.23 -2.01
C PRO A 82 11.97 6.89 -2.74
N LEU A 83 11.71 7.56 -3.84
CA LEU A 83 12.70 8.43 -4.47
C LEU A 83 12.82 9.68 -3.62
N GLN A 84 14.00 9.91 -3.04
CA GLN A 84 14.29 11.04 -2.13
C GLN A 84 15.20 12.07 -2.78
N GLU A 85 15.82 11.72 -3.89
CA GLU A 85 16.72 12.56 -4.67
C GLU A 85 16.06 12.97 -5.99
N LYS A 86 16.70 13.89 -6.72
CA LYS A 86 16.26 14.27 -8.06
C LYS A 86 16.31 13.04 -8.97
N VAL A 87 15.29 12.88 -9.81
CA VAL A 87 15.16 11.70 -10.66
C VAL A 87 16.31 11.59 -11.67
N GLU A 88 16.88 12.71 -12.08
CA GLU A 88 18.01 12.77 -13.01
C GLU A 88 19.26 12.07 -12.44
N ASN A 89 19.39 11.97 -11.11
CA ASN A 89 20.49 11.25 -10.47
C ASN A 89 20.42 9.73 -10.65
N LEU A 90 19.32 9.21 -11.17
CA LEU A 90 19.18 7.78 -11.50
C LEU A 90 19.90 7.39 -12.79
N GLY A 91 20.45 8.36 -13.54
CA GLY A 91 21.13 8.14 -14.82
C GLY A 91 20.16 8.20 -16.01
N ALA A 92 20.46 7.43 -17.04
CA ALA A 92 19.72 7.47 -18.29
C ALA A 92 18.30 6.86 -18.16
N VAL A 93 17.32 7.48 -18.79
CA VAL A 93 15.90 7.02 -18.75
C VAL A 93 15.76 5.62 -19.36
N GLU A 94 16.52 5.35 -20.39
CA GLU A 94 16.52 4.05 -21.11
C GLU A 94 16.89 2.84 -20.22
N ASP A 95 17.56 3.06 -19.08
CA ASP A 95 17.86 2.00 -18.12
C ASP A 95 16.67 1.62 -17.25
N TRP A 96 15.62 2.42 -17.29
CA TRP A 96 14.47 2.30 -16.39
C TRP A 96 13.20 1.95 -17.17
N GLN A 97 12.42 1.04 -16.61
CA GLN A 97 11.04 0.80 -16.98
C GLN A 97 10.16 1.66 -16.07
N VAL A 98 9.41 2.59 -16.68
CA VAL A 98 8.51 3.51 -15.98
C VAL A 98 7.09 2.99 -16.13
N GLU A 99 6.41 2.77 -15.04
CA GLU A 99 5.02 2.31 -15.00
C GLU A 99 4.19 3.20 -14.07
N TRP A 100 2.89 3.24 -14.27
CA TRP A 100 2.00 3.89 -13.32
C TRP A 100 2.06 3.19 -11.96
N LYS A 101 2.12 3.99 -10.91
CA LYS A 101 1.94 3.47 -9.55
C LYS A 101 0.45 3.38 -9.25
N TRP A 102 -0.07 2.21 -9.48
CA TRP A 102 -1.48 1.91 -9.27
C TRP A 102 -1.89 2.07 -7.80
N ASP A 103 -3.15 2.48 -7.58
CA ASP A 103 -3.78 2.53 -6.26
C ASP A 103 -4.77 1.37 -6.12
N GLY A 104 -4.27 0.23 -5.67
CA GLY A 104 -5.01 -1.02 -5.60
C GLY A 104 -4.57 -1.93 -4.46
N ILE A 105 -4.73 -3.22 -4.67
CA ILE A 105 -4.24 -4.27 -3.78
C ILE A 105 -3.17 -5.05 -4.52
N ARG A 106 -1.93 -4.88 -4.11
CA ARG A 106 -0.85 -5.68 -4.67
C ARG A 106 -1.03 -7.15 -4.31
N ALA A 107 -0.96 -8.00 -5.32
CA ALA A 107 -1.15 -9.42 -5.18
C ALA A 107 -0.27 -10.22 -6.14
N GLN A 108 -0.03 -11.49 -5.81
CA GLN A 108 0.51 -12.48 -6.73
C GLN A 108 -0.60 -13.44 -7.14
N LEU A 109 -0.77 -13.58 -8.45
CA LEU A 109 -1.63 -14.60 -9.07
C LEU A 109 -0.77 -15.82 -9.39
N ILE A 110 -1.12 -16.95 -8.79
CA ILE A 110 -0.37 -18.19 -8.89
C ILE A 110 -1.25 -19.26 -9.52
N SER A 111 -0.76 -19.89 -10.59
CA SER A 111 -1.30 -21.09 -11.19
C SER A 111 -0.26 -22.20 -11.04
N GLN A 112 -0.59 -23.30 -10.37
CA GLN A 112 0.32 -24.44 -10.18
C GLN A 112 -0.45 -25.72 -9.87
N GLY A 113 -0.14 -26.83 -10.58
CA GLY A 113 -0.75 -28.13 -10.35
C GLY A 113 -2.29 -28.13 -10.45
N GLY A 114 -2.88 -27.28 -11.32
CA GLY A 114 -4.32 -27.11 -11.46
C GLY A 114 -4.97 -26.21 -10.37
N ALA A 115 -4.24 -25.80 -9.34
CA ALA A 115 -4.71 -24.86 -8.34
C ALA A 115 -4.44 -23.41 -8.74
N LEU A 116 -5.41 -22.55 -8.49
CA LEU A 116 -5.36 -21.11 -8.75
C LEU A 116 -5.46 -20.35 -7.43
N MET A 117 -4.49 -19.49 -7.16
CA MET A 117 -4.43 -18.72 -5.92
C MET A 117 -4.15 -17.26 -6.20
N LEU A 118 -4.77 -16.38 -5.42
CA LEU A 118 -4.51 -14.95 -5.43
C LEU A 118 -4.12 -14.51 -4.02
N TRP A 119 -2.87 -14.14 -3.84
CA TRP A 119 -2.28 -13.76 -2.56
C TRP A 119 -2.00 -12.27 -2.48
N SER A 120 -2.53 -11.61 -1.48
CA SER A 120 -2.19 -10.21 -1.20
C SER A 120 -0.78 -10.07 -0.62
N ARG A 121 -0.24 -8.86 -0.69
CA ARG A 121 1.04 -8.51 -0.03
C ARG A 121 1.01 -8.71 1.49
N GLY A 122 -0.17 -8.74 2.10
CA GLY A 122 -0.36 -9.00 3.53
C GLY A 122 -0.30 -10.47 3.92
N ASP A 123 0.09 -11.37 3.01
CA ASP A 123 0.08 -12.83 3.19
C ASP A 123 -1.32 -13.42 3.41
N GLU A 124 -2.34 -12.82 2.80
CA GLU A 124 -3.72 -13.30 2.86
C GLU A 124 -4.15 -13.82 1.49
N SER A 125 -4.79 -14.99 1.47
CA SER A 125 -5.48 -15.48 0.27
C SER A 125 -6.75 -14.66 0.06
N VAL A 126 -6.79 -13.89 -1.03
CA VAL A 126 -7.90 -12.96 -1.35
C VAL A 126 -8.75 -13.42 -2.54
N GLY A 127 -8.45 -14.58 -3.10
CA GLY A 127 -9.13 -15.10 -4.31
C GLY A 127 -10.65 -15.21 -4.15
N HIS A 128 -11.14 -15.52 -2.95
CA HIS A 128 -12.57 -15.59 -2.64
C HIS A 128 -13.30 -14.25 -2.85
N SER A 129 -12.60 -13.12 -2.69
CA SER A 129 -13.16 -11.79 -2.97
C SER A 129 -13.13 -11.40 -4.45
N PHE A 130 -12.39 -12.13 -5.28
CA PHE A 130 -12.12 -11.82 -6.70
C PHE A 130 -12.26 -13.06 -7.60
N PRO A 131 -13.42 -13.76 -7.58
CA PRO A 131 -13.61 -15.03 -8.31
C PRO A 131 -13.43 -14.87 -9.82
N GLU A 132 -13.76 -13.70 -10.40
CA GLU A 132 -13.59 -13.41 -11.83
C GLU A 132 -12.11 -13.41 -12.27
N ILE A 133 -11.19 -13.01 -11.39
CA ILE A 133 -9.74 -13.08 -11.68
C ILE A 133 -9.29 -14.53 -11.70
N LEU A 134 -9.74 -15.35 -10.74
CA LEU A 134 -9.41 -16.77 -10.70
C LEU A 134 -10.03 -17.50 -11.90
N GLU A 135 -11.26 -17.18 -12.28
CA GLU A 135 -11.90 -17.78 -13.47
C GLU A 135 -11.13 -17.46 -14.75
N ALA A 136 -10.72 -16.20 -14.91
CA ALA A 136 -9.94 -15.75 -16.05
C ALA A 136 -8.53 -16.39 -16.11
N SER A 137 -7.92 -16.70 -14.97
CA SER A 137 -6.57 -17.27 -14.94
C SER A 137 -6.46 -18.67 -15.54
N LYS A 138 -7.58 -19.35 -15.81
CA LYS A 138 -7.61 -20.60 -16.58
C LYS A 138 -7.08 -20.46 -18.02
N TRP A 139 -7.04 -19.24 -18.54
CA TRP A 139 -6.48 -18.93 -19.87
C TRP A 139 -4.97 -18.70 -19.84
N LEU A 140 -4.38 -18.67 -18.65
CA LEU A 140 -2.95 -18.52 -18.47
C LEU A 140 -2.24 -19.90 -18.48
N PRO A 141 -0.92 -19.92 -18.71
CA PRO A 141 -0.12 -21.14 -18.53
C PRO A 141 -0.35 -21.80 -17.17
N SER A 142 -0.32 -23.14 -17.12
CA SER A 142 -0.67 -23.93 -15.94
C SER A 142 0.32 -23.83 -14.77
N ASP A 143 1.52 -23.37 -15.02
CA ASP A 143 2.54 -23.18 -13.97
C ASP A 143 3.19 -21.80 -14.09
N LEU A 144 2.59 -20.84 -13.39
CA LEU A 144 2.91 -19.42 -13.53
C LEU A 144 2.75 -18.70 -12.19
N CYS A 145 3.56 -17.66 -11.99
CA CYS A 145 3.39 -16.68 -10.91
C CYS A 145 3.55 -15.27 -11.46
N LEU A 146 2.49 -14.48 -11.38
CA LEU A 146 2.45 -13.06 -11.74
C LEU A 146 2.47 -12.19 -10.50
N ASP A 147 3.21 -11.08 -10.53
CA ASP A 147 3.07 -9.98 -9.57
C ASP A 147 2.28 -8.85 -10.24
N GLY A 148 1.30 -8.32 -9.55
CA GLY A 148 0.39 -7.34 -10.12
C GLY A 148 -0.41 -6.57 -9.07
N GLU A 149 -1.32 -5.75 -9.55
CA GLU A 149 -2.23 -4.95 -8.74
C GLU A 149 -3.68 -5.29 -9.06
N ILE A 150 -4.50 -5.59 -8.06
CA ILE A 150 -5.96 -5.72 -8.20
C ILE A 150 -6.55 -4.32 -8.15
N LEU A 151 -7.30 -3.94 -9.16
CA LEU A 151 -7.89 -2.62 -9.35
C LEU A 151 -9.40 -2.72 -9.49
N ALA A 152 -10.13 -1.73 -8.98
CA ALA A 152 -11.52 -1.53 -9.39
C ALA A 152 -11.52 -1.02 -10.83
N TRP A 153 -12.21 -1.73 -11.75
CA TRP A 153 -12.13 -1.45 -13.18
C TRP A 153 -13.51 -1.56 -13.82
N GLY A 154 -14.00 -0.47 -14.40
CA GLY A 154 -15.29 -0.43 -15.09
C GLY A 154 -15.12 -0.36 -16.61
N LYS A 155 -16.23 -0.18 -17.33
CA LYS A 155 -16.23 0.00 -18.78
C LYS A 155 -15.42 1.23 -19.23
N GLU A 156 -15.35 2.25 -18.39
CA GLU A 156 -14.59 3.50 -18.63
C GLU A 156 -13.15 3.43 -18.10
N GLY A 157 -12.68 2.26 -17.64
CA GLY A 157 -11.34 2.07 -17.13
C GLY A 157 -11.24 2.06 -15.60
N LEU A 158 -10.14 2.60 -15.06
CA LEU A 158 -9.79 2.61 -13.65
C LEU A 158 -10.84 3.35 -12.80
N ARG A 159 -11.24 2.75 -11.69
CA ARG A 159 -12.11 3.34 -10.67
C ARG A 159 -11.37 3.54 -9.36
N SER A 160 -11.93 4.38 -8.48
CA SER A 160 -11.29 4.68 -7.19
C SER A 160 -11.12 3.45 -6.30
N PHE A 161 -10.07 3.44 -5.48
CA PHE A 161 -9.80 2.40 -4.47
C PHE A 161 -10.97 2.17 -3.51
N SER A 162 -11.79 3.18 -3.23
CA SER A 162 -13.00 3.04 -2.38
C SER A 162 -14.00 2.03 -2.94
N ARG A 163 -14.06 1.88 -4.27
CA ARG A 163 -14.88 0.86 -4.94
C ARG A 163 -14.33 -0.54 -4.67
N LEU A 164 -13.00 -0.69 -4.75
CA LEU A 164 -12.32 -1.95 -4.46
C LEU A 164 -12.52 -2.38 -2.99
N GLN A 165 -12.52 -1.42 -2.06
CA GLN A 165 -12.77 -1.69 -0.64
C GLN A 165 -14.12 -2.36 -0.37
N LYS A 166 -15.14 -2.15 -1.20
CA LYS A 166 -16.43 -2.81 -1.06
C LYS A 166 -16.39 -4.33 -1.31
N ARG A 167 -15.32 -4.79 -1.98
CA ARG A 167 -15.06 -6.21 -2.24
C ARG A 167 -14.32 -6.88 -1.08
N LEU A 168 -13.45 -6.13 -0.40
CA LEU A 168 -12.65 -6.63 0.70
C LEU A 168 -13.49 -7.05 1.91
N GLY A 169 -13.05 -8.12 2.57
CA GLY A 169 -13.72 -8.65 3.76
C GLY A 169 -15.01 -9.42 3.47
N ARG A 170 -15.41 -9.55 2.20
CA ARG A 170 -16.54 -10.42 1.80
C ARG A 170 -16.02 -11.80 1.46
N LYS A 171 -16.50 -12.81 2.16
CA LYS A 171 -16.11 -14.21 1.88
C LYS A 171 -16.62 -14.67 0.51
N GLU A 172 -17.81 -14.21 0.12
CA GLU A 172 -18.44 -14.52 -1.17
C GLU A 172 -19.18 -13.27 -1.66
N PRO A 173 -18.63 -12.52 -2.62
CA PRO A 173 -19.33 -11.38 -3.20
C PRO A 173 -20.49 -11.88 -4.09
N GLY A 174 -21.72 -11.46 -3.76
CA GLY A 174 -22.90 -11.81 -4.55
C GLY A 174 -22.90 -11.15 -5.95
N PRO A 175 -23.77 -11.63 -6.88
CA PRO A 175 -23.82 -11.18 -8.27
C PRO A 175 -23.95 -9.66 -8.44
N MET A 176 -24.72 -8.99 -7.57
CA MET A 176 -24.89 -7.53 -7.61
C MET A 176 -23.57 -6.79 -7.35
N ILE A 177 -22.75 -7.29 -6.42
CA ILE A 177 -21.44 -6.71 -6.11
C ILE A 177 -20.45 -6.99 -7.24
N LEU A 178 -20.43 -8.21 -7.78
CA LEU A 178 -19.57 -8.56 -8.91
C LEU A 178 -19.86 -7.67 -10.12
N LYS A 179 -21.14 -7.45 -10.45
CA LYS A 179 -21.56 -6.60 -11.57
C LYS A 179 -21.36 -5.10 -11.30
N GLY A 180 -21.62 -4.64 -10.06
CA GLY A 180 -21.56 -3.22 -9.69
C GLY A 180 -20.14 -2.71 -9.44
N GLU A 181 -19.25 -3.58 -8.97
CA GLU A 181 -17.87 -3.26 -8.62
C GLU A 181 -16.90 -4.24 -9.32
N PRO A 182 -16.84 -4.24 -10.66
CA PRO A 182 -15.94 -5.12 -11.40
C PRO A 182 -14.49 -4.76 -11.13
N VAL A 183 -13.60 -5.74 -11.30
CA VAL A 183 -12.18 -5.62 -11.00
C VAL A 183 -11.33 -6.12 -12.16
N ARG A 184 -10.05 -5.70 -12.17
CA ARG A 184 -9.03 -6.18 -13.08
C ARG A 184 -7.73 -6.43 -12.30
N PHE A 185 -7.03 -7.51 -12.62
CA PHE A 185 -5.67 -7.74 -12.18
C PHE A 185 -4.71 -7.20 -13.23
N GLN A 186 -3.91 -6.19 -12.86
CA GLN A 186 -2.96 -5.54 -13.74
C GLN A 186 -1.57 -6.10 -13.46
N ALA A 187 -1.12 -7.06 -14.28
CA ALA A 187 0.19 -7.70 -14.14
C ALA A 187 1.32 -6.75 -14.56
N TYR A 188 2.41 -6.74 -13.82
CA TYR A 188 3.58 -5.95 -14.14
C TYR A 188 4.91 -6.71 -13.99
N ASP A 189 4.90 -7.94 -13.46
CA ASP A 189 6.08 -8.79 -13.41
C ASP A 189 5.72 -10.28 -13.50
N LEU A 190 6.65 -11.09 -14.01
CA LEU A 190 6.54 -12.53 -14.17
C LEU A 190 7.64 -13.21 -13.36
N LEU A 191 7.25 -13.96 -12.33
CA LEU A 191 8.18 -14.52 -11.35
C LEU A 191 8.47 -16.01 -11.59
N ARG A 192 7.52 -16.74 -12.20
CA ARG A 192 7.65 -18.15 -12.56
C ARG A 192 6.87 -18.43 -13.84
N LEU A 193 7.41 -19.29 -14.68
CA LEU A 193 6.75 -19.79 -15.90
C LEU A 193 7.23 -21.22 -16.20
N ASN A 194 6.29 -22.13 -16.46
CA ASN A 194 6.56 -23.53 -16.81
C ASN A 194 7.56 -24.20 -15.85
N GLY A 195 7.36 -24.06 -14.55
CA GLY A 195 8.21 -24.61 -13.50
C GLY A 195 9.53 -23.89 -13.25
N LYS A 196 9.90 -22.91 -14.08
CA LYS A 196 11.16 -22.18 -13.97
C LYS A 196 10.98 -20.93 -13.11
N ASP A 197 11.81 -20.74 -12.10
CA ASP A 197 11.93 -19.51 -11.34
C ASP A 197 12.67 -18.46 -12.19
N LEU A 198 11.98 -17.36 -12.50
CA LEU A 198 12.50 -16.30 -13.38
C LEU A 198 13.04 -15.10 -12.58
N ARG A 199 12.95 -15.11 -11.25
CA ARG A 199 13.33 -13.95 -10.41
C ARG A 199 14.80 -13.55 -10.56
N GLY A 200 15.68 -14.51 -10.89
CA GLY A 200 17.09 -14.25 -11.18
C GLY A 200 17.37 -13.58 -12.52
N LEU A 201 16.42 -13.60 -13.46
CA LEU A 201 16.54 -12.92 -14.75
C LEU A 201 16.38 -11.41 -14.60
N SER A 202 16.86 -10.64 -15.57
CA SER A 202 16.62 -9.22 -15.66
C SER A 202 15.12 -8.90 -15.83
N LEU A 203 14.67 -7.74 -15.37
CA LEU A 203 13.29 -7.28 -15.59
C LEU A 203 12.95 -7.25 -17.09
N ARG A 204 13.89 -6.86 -17.94
CA ARG A 204 13.73 -6.83 -19.42
C ARG A 204 13.34 -8.19 -19.97
N GLU A 205 14.00 -9.26 -19.52
CA GLU A 205 13.71 -10.63 -19.98
C GLU A 205 12.38 -11.12 -19.43
N ARG A 206 12.08 -10.86 -18.16
CA ARG A 206 10.79 -11.21 -17.54
C ARG A 206 9.63 -10.46 -18.21
N ARG A 207 9.83 -9.17 -18.50
CA ARG A 207 8.82 -8.32 -19.17
C ARG A 207 8.51 -8.82 -20.57
N LYS A 208 9.51 -9.19 -21.36
CA LYS A 208 9.31 -9.74 -22.70
C LYS A 208 8.41 -10.99 -22.67
N GLN A 209 8.71 -11.94 -21.78
CA GLN A 209 7.89 -13.15 -21.64
C GLN A 209 6.46 -12.82 -21.13
N LEU A 210 6.33 -11.84 -20.25
CA LEU A 210 5.03 -11.37 -19.79
C LEU A 210 4.19 -10.78 -20.94
N GLU A 211 4.77 -9.97 -21.79
CA GLU A 211 4.13 -9.39 -22.98
C GLU A 211 3.68 -10.48 -23.96
N GLU A 212 4.50 -11.48 -24.18
CA GLU A 212 4.16 -12.63 -25.01
C GLU A 212 2.92 -13.38 -24.49
N ILE A 213 2.82 -13.62 -23.17
CA ILE A 213 1.64 -14.25 -22.55
C ILE A 213 0.39 -13.38 -22.76
N PHE A 214 0.49 -12.08 -22.50
CA PHE A 214 -0.67 -11.19 -22.57
C PHE A 214 -1.11 -10.86 -23.99
N SER A 215 -0.24 -10.98 -24.99
CA SER A 215 -0.60 -10.75 -26.40
C SER A 215 -1.66 -11.71 -26.94
N SER A 216 -1.80 -12.90 -26.34
CA SER A 216 -2.77 -13.93 -26.70
C SER A 216 -4.11 -13.83 -25.95
N LEU A 217 -4.23 -12.94 -24.95
CA LEU A 217 -5.43 -12.84 -24.13
C LEU A 217 -6.49 -11.88 -24.73
N PRO A 218 -7.79 -12.14 -24.52
CA PRO A 218 -8.85 -11.24 -24.96
C PRO A 218 -8.75 -9.86 -24.30
N ARG A 219 -9.08 -8.79 -25.04
CA ARG A 219 -8.97 -7.41 -24.57
C ARG A 219 -9.86 -7.05 -23.38
N GLU A 220 -11.09 -7.55 -23.35
CA GLU A 220 -12.08 -7.28 -22.26
C GLU A 220 -11.94 -8.23 -21.07
N PHE A 221 -10.73 -8.71 -20.84
CA PHE A 221 -10.47 -9.71 -19.84
C PHE A 221 -10.17 -9.06 -18.47
N PRO A 222 -10.53 -9.68 -17.32
CA PRO A 222 -10.22 -9.15 -16.01
C PRO A 222 -8.73 -9.29 -15.63
N LEU A 223 -7.88 -9.65 -16.61
CA LEU A 223 -6.42 -9.64 -16.53
C LEU A 223 -5.88 -8.66 -17.56
N GLY A 224 -4.95 -7.81 -17.18
CA GLY A 224 -4.32 -6.85 -18.06
C GLY A 224 -2.83 -6.74 -17.79
N LEU A 225 -2.10 -6.22 -18.77
CA LEU A 225 -0.69 -5.90 -18.66
C LEU A 225 -0.54 -4.43 -18.25
N SER A 226 0.24 -4.13 -17.21
CA SER A 226 0.57 -2.77 -16.82
C SER A 226 1.32 -2.07 -17.95
N PRO A 227 0.82 -0.92 -18.48
CA PRO A 227 1.48 -0.21 -19.55
C PRO A 227 2.79 0.42 -19.07
N VAL A 228 3.78 0.40 -19.94
CA VAL A 228 5.03 1.13 -19.76
C VAL A 228 4.85 2.53 -20.33
N VAL A 229 5.12 3.54 -19.49
CA VAL A 229 5.17 4.94 -19.92
C VAL A 229 6.50 5.16 -20.62
N LYS A 230 6.44 5.60 -21.88
CA LYS A 230 7.62 5.82 -22.72
C LYS A 230 7.89 7.31 -22.84
N ASP A 231 9.09 7.69 -22.52
CA ASP A 231 9.66 9.01 -22.79
C ASP A 231 11.18 8.90 -22.75
N ASP A 232 11.86 9.81 -23.40
CA ASP A 232 13.31 9.78 -23.52
C ASP A 232 14.01 10.71 -22.50
N GLN A 233 13.22 11.53 -21.76
CA GLN A 233 13.75 12.49 -20.80
C GLN A 233 12.98 12.48 -19.47
N TRP A 234 13.72 12.63 -18.38
CA TRP A 234 13.14 12.73 -17.04
C TRP A 234 12.22 13.94 -16.86
N THR A 235 12.52 15.06 -17.54
CA THR A 235 11.71 16.27 -17.50
C THR A 235 10.31 16.08 -18.09
N ASP A 236 10.19 15.28 -19.14
CA ASP A 236 8.90 15.02 -19.77
C ASP A 236 8.11 13.96 -19.00
N LEU A 237 8.79 12.94 -18.48
CA LEU A 237 8.19 12.01 -17.50
C LEU A 237 7.69 12.74 -16.25
N ALA A 238 8.39 13.78 -15.78
CA ALA A 238 7.94 14.60 -14.67
C ALA A 238 6.61 15.29 -14.95
N LYS A 239 6.44 15.87 -16.16
CA LYS A 239 5.18 16.48 -16.60
C LYS A 239 4.05 15.45 -16.67
N VAL A 240 4.30 14.31 -17.29
CA VAL A 240 3.31 13.20 -17.36
C VAL A 240 2.94 12.70 -15.97
N ARG A 241 3.90 12.64 -15.03
CA ARG A 241 3.63 12.26 -13.63
C ARG A 241 2.61 13.20 -12.95
N GLU A 242 2.57 14.47 -13.28
CA GLU A 242 1.62 15.43 -12.70
C GLU A 242 0.16 15.08 -13.03
N GLU A 243 -0.08 14.37 -14.14
CA GLU A 243 -1.41 13.85 -14.51
C GLU A 243 -1.89 12.71 -13.64
N SER A 244 -1.08 12.22 -12.69
CA SER A 244 -1.39 11.04 -11.88
C SER A 244 -2.71 11.15 -11.11
N ARG A 245 -3.05 12.35 -10.62
CA ARG A 245 -4.33 12.57 -9.91
C ARG A 245 -5.53 12.41 -10.83
N GLU A 246 -5.45 12.96 -12.02
CA GLU A 246 -6.50 12.88 -13.04
C GLU A 246 -6.72 11.43 -13.48
N ARG A 247 -5.62 10.68 -13.57
CA ARG A 247 -5.63 9.26 -13.94
C ARG A 247 -6.00 8.33 -12.79
N GLY A 248 -6.13 8.84 -11.55
CA GLY A 248 -6.46 8.05 -10.36
C GLY A 248 -5.33 7.13 -9.90
N VAL A 249 -4.07 7.48 -10.19
CA VAL A 249 -2.85 6.76 -9.79
C VAL A 249 -1.99 7.60 -8.82
N GLU A 250 -0.97 7.00 -8.20
CA GLU A 250 -0.18 7.67 -7.16
C GLU A 250 1.15 8.27 -7.65
N GLY A 251 1.44 8.25 -8.95
CA GLY A 251 2.72 8.60 -9.54
C GLY A 251 3.30 7.46 -10.35
N PHE A 252 4.62 7.32 -10.35
CA PHE A 252 5.35 6.29 -11.07
C PHE A 252 6.02 5.26 -10.19
N MET A 253 6.16 4.06 -10.73
CA MET A 253 7.13 3.04 -10.33
C MET A 253 8.27 3.06 -11.34
N LEU A 254 9.49 3.27 -10.86
CA LEU A 254 10.72 3.21 -11.66
C LEU A 254 11.41 1.90 -11.33
N LYS A 255 11.60 1.06 -12.33
CA LYS A 255 12.18 -0.28 -12.17
C LYS A 255 13.41 -0.39 -13.08
N LYS A 256 14.57 -0.70 -12.52
CA LYS A 256 15.80 -0.86 -13.31
C LYS A 256 15.66 -2.08 -14.22
N LYS A 257 15.81 -1.89 -15.55
CA LYS A 257 15.55 -2.92 -16.55
C LYS A 257 16.44 -4.17 -16.42
N ASP A 258 17.66 -3.99 -15.94
CA ASP A 258 18.63 -5.09 -15.80
C ASP A 258 18.65 -5.68 -14.37
N SER A 259 17.69 -5.30 -13.49
CA SER A 259 17.63 -5.84 -12.15
C SER A 259 16.88 -7.16 -12.06
N PRO A 260 17.33 -8.08 -11.18
CA PRO A 260 16.54 -9.24 -10.79
C PRO A 260 15.34 -8.82 -9.93
N TYR A 261 14.44 -9.77 -9.65
CA TYR A 261 13.36 -9.57 -8.69
C TYR A 261 13.84 -9.93 -7.28
N GLU A 262 14.23 -8.92 -6.51
CA GLU A 262 14.81 -9.09 -5.19
C GLU A 262 13.73 -9.07 -4.09
N SER A 263 13.90 -9.94 -3.07
CA SER A 263 12.98 -10.00 -1.93
C SER A 263 13.17 -8.83 -0.98
N GLY A 264 12.08 -8.19 -0.60
CA GLY A 264 12.10 -7.09 0.34
C GLY A 264 12.51 -5.76 -0.30
N ARG A 265 13.18 -4.89 0.46
CA ARG A 265 13.54 -3.54 0.01
C ARG A 265 15.02 -3.45 -0.25
N VAL A 266 15.40 -3.52 -1.51
CA VAL A 266 16.79 -3.41 -1.98
C VAL A 266 16.96 -2.06 -2.68
N LYS A 267 18.04 -1.34 -2.32
CA LYS A 267 18.32 -0.03 -2.91
C LYS A 267 18.88 -0.21 -4.33
N GLY A 268 18.42 0.61 -5.26
CA GLY A 268 18.93 0.65 -6.63
C GLY A 268 18.05 -0.05 -7.66
N SER A 269 17.19 -1.00 -7.26
CA SER A 269 16.40 -1.79 -8.20
C SER A 269 15.04 -1.16 -8.51
N TRP A 270 14.27 -0.80 -7.48
CA TRP A 270 12.92 -0.25 -7.64
C TRP A 270 12.71 1.02 -6.81
N TYR A 271 12.18 2.08 -7.44
CA TYR A 271 11.78 3.32 -6.78
C TYR A 271 10.31 3.64 -7.02
N LYS A 272 9.68 4.28 -6.05
CA LYS A 272 8.37 4.92 -6.19
C LYS A 272 8.56 6.43 -6.24
N TRP A 273 8.18 7.02 -7.37
CA TRP A 273 8.20 8.44 -7.62
C TRP A 273 6.78 8.99 -7.57
N LYS A 274 6.31 9.21 -6.36
CA LYS A 274 4.95 9.69 -6.11
C LYS A 274 4.80 11.16 -6.46
N ILE A 275 3.55 11.56 -6.81
CA ILE A 275 3.17 12.97 -6.83
C ILE A 275 3.25 13.55 -5.44
N ASP A 276 3.46 14.85 -5.35
CA ASP A 276 3.51 15.55 -4.08
C ASP A 276 2.15 15.48 -3.37
N PRO A 277 2.12 15.26 -2.05
CA PRO A 277 0.89 15.25 -1.30
C PRO A 277 0.22 16.63 -1.32
N TYR A 278 -1.07 16.68 -1.05
CA TYR A 278 -1.70 17.92 -0.68
C TYR A 278 -1.17 18.38 0.68
N LEU A 279 -1.08 19.68 0.86
CA LEU A 279 -0.67 20.32 2.11
C LEU A 279 -1.78 21.24 2.58
N ALA A 280 -2.04 21.23 3.88
CA ALA A 280 -2.92 22.17 4.54
C ALA A 280 -2.49 22.42 5.99
N ASP A 281 -2.61 23.66 6.43
CA ASP A 281 -2.33 24.07 7.81
C ASP A 281 -3.57 23.84 8.70
N MET A 282 -3.38 23.06 9.76
CA MET A 282 -4.47 22.64 10.67
C MET A 282 -4.07 22.84 12.13
N VAL A 283 -5.06 23.09 12.97
CA VAL A 283 -4.85 23.27 14.42
C VAL A 283 -5.18 22.00 15.19
N VAL A 284 -4.41 21.71 16.23
CA VAL A 284 -4.68 20.60 17.17
C VAL A 284 -5.85 20.98 18.07
N VAL A 285 -6.90 20.15 18.10
CA VAL A 285 -8.08 20.33 18.97
C VAL A 285 -8.21 19.23 20.03
N SER A 286 -7.62 18.07 19.80
CA SER A 286 -7.53 17.02 20.82
C SER A 286 -6.31 16.13 20.61
N ALA A 287 -5.94 15.40 21.66
CA ALA A 287 -4.84 14.46 21.63
C ALA A 287 -5.16 13.17 22.39
N GLN A 288 -4.48 12.09 22.01
CA GLN A 288 -4.51 10.79 22.70
C GLN A 288 -3.08 10.31 22.95
N LEU A 289 -2.92 9.48 23.97
CA LEU A 289 -1.65 8.80 24.22
C LEU A 289 -1.34 7.85 23.05
N GLY A 290 -0.09 7.78 22.70
CA GLY A 290 0.40 6.88 21.66
C GLY A 290 0.45 5.41 22.11
N HIS A 291 1.10 4.59 21.29
CA HIS A 291 1.26 3.15 21.55
C HIS A 291 2.75 2.75 21.63
N GLY A 292 3.02 1.63 22.30
CA GLY A 292 4.37 1.07 22.42
C GLY A 292 5.32 2.03 23.15
N LYS A 293 6.43 2.42 22.56
CA LYS A 293 7.41 3.36 23.15
C LYS A 293 6.85 4.74 23.48
N ARG A 294 5.74 5.14 22.85
CA ARG A 294 5.08 6.43 23.03
C ARG A 294 3.81 6.34 23.89
N SER A 295 3.59 5.24 24.62
CA SER A 295 2.39 5.02 25.44
C SER A 295 2.19 6.05 26.54
N ASN A 296 3.24 6.76 26.98
CA ASN A 296 3.20 7.80 28.00
C ASN A 296 3.17 9.22 27.44
N LEU A 297 3.20 9.39 26.12
CA LEU A 297 3.23 10.68 25.44
C LEU A 297 1.97 10.88 24.60
N TYR A 298 1.43 12.08 24.60
CA TYR A 298 0.39 12.46 23.66
C TYR A 298 1.00 12.60 22.27
N SER A 299 0.76 11.63 21.39
CA SER A 299 1.35 11.57 20.03
C SER A 299 0.33 11.33 18.93
N ASP A 300 -0.94 11.16 19.25
CA ASP A 300 -2.07 11.06 18.34
C ASP A 300 -2.90 12.35 18.43
N TYR A 301 -3.00 13.12 17.33
CA TYR A 301 -3.62 14.43 17.32
C TYR A 301 -4.83 14.46 16.40
N SER A 302 -5.97 15.00 16.89
CA SER A 302 -7.08 15.38 16.02
C SER A 302 -6.89 16.83 15.60
N LEU A 303 -7.07 17.06 14.31
CA LEU A 303 -6.73 18.27 13.61
C LEU A 303 -7.97 18.89 12.97
N ALA A 304 -8.11 20.20 13.11
CA ALA A 304 -9.26 20.96 12.65
C ALA A 304 -8.84 22.13 11.75
N VAL A 305 -9.76 22.55 10.91
CA VAL A 305 -9.71 23.74 10.08
C VAL A 305 -10.90 24.65 10.43
N LEU A 306 -10.89 25.90 9.98
CA LEU A 306 -12.00 26.82 10.18
C LEU A 306 -13.14 26.55 9.19
N ASP A 307 -14.39 26.61 9.63
CA ASP A 307 -15.54 26.64 8.76
C ASP A 307 -15.92 28.08 8.39
N ASP A 308 -17.01 28.25 7.63
CA ASP A 308 -17.54 29.53 7.16
C ASP A 308 -18.00 30.47 8.29
N ARG A 309 -18.19 29.92 9.50
CA ARG A 309 -18.57 30.68 10.72
C ARG A 309 -17.37 30.97 11.61
N GLY A 310 -16.17 30.56 11.21
CA GLY A 310 -14.97 30.66 12.03
C GLY A 310 -14.88 29.60 13.13
N GLU A 311 -15.72 28.54 13.09
CA GLU A 311 -15.67 27.44 14.04
C GLU A 311 -14.71 26.35 13.59
N LEU A 312 -14.06 25.69 14.56
CA LEU A 312 -13.10 24.62 14.28
C LEU A 312 -13.82 23.30 13.98
N GLN A 313 -13.65 22.81 12.77
CA GLN A 313 -14.18 21.52 12.32
C GLN A 313 -13.06 20.49 12.16
N THR A 314 -13.17 19.37 12.88
CA THR A 314 -12.19 18.27 12.80
C THR A 314 -12.27 17.59 11.43
N VAL A 315 -11.12 17.47 10.75
CA VAL A 315 -11.01 16.88 9.41
C VAL A 315 -10.02 15.73 9.35
N ALA A 316 -9.09 15.62 10.28
CA ALA A 316 -8.04 14.61 10.24
C ALA A 316 -7.62 14.14 11.63
N LYS A 317 -6.94 12.98 11.64
CA LYS A 317 -6.17 12.50 12.79
C LYS A 317 -4.78 12.07 12.29
N ALA A 318 -3.71 12.64 12.86
CA ALA A 318 -2.34 12.31 12.51
C ALA A 318 -1.53 11.91 13.76
N TYR A 319 -0.59 10.96 13.56
CA TYR A 319 0.25 10.38 14.61
C TYR A 319 1.72 10.23 14.21
N SER A 320 2.10 10.72 13.04
CA SER A 320 3.46 10.62 12.52
C SER A 320 3.92 11.93 11.90
N GLY A 321 5.24 12.12 11.80
CA GLY A 321 5.88 13.24 11.12
C GLY A 321 6.64 14.17 12.05
N LEU A 322 6.40 14.16 13.37
CA LEU A 322 7.19 14.89 14.35
C LEU A 322 8.41 14.08 14.80
N THR A 323 9.49 14.76 15.08
CA THR A 323 10.67 14.21 15.78
C THR A 323 10.34 13.93 17.25
N ASP A 324 11.10 13.07 17.91
CA ASP A 324 10.87 12.74 19.33
C ASP A 324 10.97 14.00 20.24
N LYS A 325 11.88 14.93 19.93
CA LYS A 325 11.98 16.22 20.64
C LYS A 325 10.73 17.09 20.47
N GLU A 326 10.16 17.13 19.27
CA GLU A 326 8.92 17.86 19.01
C GLU A 326 7.73 17.22 19.72
N ILE A 327 7.66 15.87 19.72
CA ILE A 327 6.61 15.14 20.46
C ILE A 327 6.65 15.49 21.95
N GLU A 328 7.82 15.55 22.57
CA GLU A 328 7.98 15.97 23.96
C GLU A 328 7.53 17.42 24.20
N GLN A 329 7.81 18.33 23.26
CA GLN A 329 7.34 19.72 23.35
C GLN A 329 5.82 19.82 23.24
N VAL A 330 5.24 19.08 22.30
CA VAL A 330 3.80 19.00 22.08
C VAL A 330 3.11 18.35 23.28
N ASP A 331 3.65 17.25 23.82
CA ASP A 331 3.13 16.61 25.05
C ASP A 331 3.06 17.57 26.23
N ARG A 332 4.11 18.37 26.46
CA ARG A 332 4.13 19.39 27.48
C ARG A 332 3.05 20.47 27.27
N TYR A 333 2.84 20.89 26.02
CA TYR A 333 1.78 21.83 25.67
C TYR A 333 0.41 21.20 25.94
N VAL A 334 0.17 19.98 25.43
CA VAL A 334 -1.10 19.26 25.63
C VAL A 334 -1.43 19.15 27.12
N ARG A 335 -0.50 18.67 27.95
CA ARG A 335 -0.74 18.51 29.41
C ARG A 335 -1.12 19.80 30.12
N LYS A 336 -0.55 20.94 29.69
CA LYS A 336 -0.85 22.27 30.29
C LYS A 336 -2.17 22.85 29.78
N ASN A 337 -2.70 22.39 28.65
CA ASN A 337 -3.82 23.01 27.97
C ASN A 337 -5.02 22.06 27.80
N ILE A 338 -5.13 21.00 28.61
CA ILE A 338 -6.30 20.10 28.59
C ILE A 338 -7.53 20.91 29.08
N THR A 339 -8.57 20.92 28.23
CA THR A 339 -9.86 21.58 28.55
C THR A 339 -10.99 20.59 28.83
N GLY A 340 -10.82 19.30 28.40
CA GLY A 340 -11.82 18.27 28.63
C GLY A 340 -11.24 16.87 28.52
N LYS A 341 -11.94 15.87 29.09
CA LYS A 341 -11.54 14.46 29.07
C LYS A 341 -12.72 13.61 28.60
N PHE A 342 -12.53 12.85 27.54
CA PHE A 342 -13.53 11.95 26.93
C PHE A 342 -12.91 10.57 26.70
N GLY A 343 -13.02 9.69 27.67
CA GLY A 343 -12.30 8.42 27.65
C GLY A 343 -10.79 8.61 27.46
N PRO A 344 -10.16 8.02 26.43
CA PRO A 344 -8.72 8.20 26.14
C PRO A 344 -8.39 9.56 25.50
N VAL A 345 -9.38 10.31 25.00
CA VAL A 345 -9.20 11.59 24.31
C VAL A 345 -9.11 12.74 25.31
N ARG A 346 -8.21 13.66 25.06
CA ARG A 346 -8.08 14.93 25.79
C ARG A 346 -8.37 16.06 24.82
N SER A 347 -9.42 16.84 25.08
CA SER A 347 -9.59 18.13 24.41
C SER A 347 -8.49 19.06 24.81
N VAL A 348 -7.95 19.81 23.87
CA VAL A 348 -6.81 20.69 24.07
C VAL A 348 -7.20 22.10 23.62
N ARG A 349 -6.82 23.13 24.40
CA ARG A 349 -6.95 24.51 23.96
C ARG A 349 -6.19 24.67 22.64
N PRO A 350 -6.84 25.13 21.57
CA PRO A 350 -6.16 25.36 20.29
C PRO A 350 -4.98 26.31 20.44
N GLY A 351 -3.90 26.06 19.69
CA GLY A 351 -2.66 26.86 19.76
C GLY A 351 -1.46 26.20 19.08
N LEU A 352 -1.59 24.93 18.67
CA LEU A 352 -0.56 24.25 17.89
C LEU A 352 -1.05 24.11 16.46
N VAL A 353 -0.35 24.72 15.51
CA VAL A 353 -0.63 24.63 14.07
C VAL A 353 0.38 23.72 13.41
N PHE A 354 -0.10 22.73 12.67
CA PHE A 354 0.71 21.81 11.88
C PHE A 354 0.34 21.90 10.41
N GLU A 355 1.34 21.90 9.55
CA GLU A 355 1.16 21.61 8.13
C GLU A 355 1.00 20.11 7.96
N ILE A 356 -0.14 19.70 7.42
CA ILE A 356 -0.51 18.30 7.23
C ILE A 356 -0.40 17.94 5.77
N ALA A 357 0.40 16.89 5.50
CA ALA A 357 0.48 16.26 4.19
C ALA A 357 -0.53 15.12 4.10
N PHE A 358 -1.26 15.02 2.97
CA PHE A 358 -2.22 13.93 2.75
C PHE A 358 -2.34 13.59 1.27
N GLU A 359 -2.67 12.33 0.97
CA GLU A 359 -2.66 11.78 -0.39
C GLU A 359 -3.97 12.03 -1.15
N GLY A 360 -5.05 12.36 -0.46
CA GLY A 360 -6.35 12.58 -1.07
C GLY A 360 -7.45 12.85 -0.07
N ILE A 361 -8.62 13.18 -0.56
CA ILE A 361 -9.82 13.50 0.22
C ILE A 361 -10.97 12.65 -0.30
N ARG A 362 -11.86 12.28 0.60
CA ARG A 362 -13.10 11.59 0.29
C ARG A 362 -14.25 12.15 1.11
N SER A 363 -15.44 12.10 0.58
CA SER A 363 -16.66 12.37 1.32
C SER A 363 -16.83 11.39 2.48
N SER A 364 -17.27 11.87 3.63
CA SER A 364 -17.46 11.07 4.84
C SER A 364 -18.71 11.48 5.59
N GLY A 365 -19.71 10.59 5.63
CA GLY A 365 -20.90 10.79 6.47
C GLY A 365 -20.65 10.57 7.97
N ARG A 366 -19.44 10.15 8.37
CA ARG A 366 -19.07 9.92 9.77
C ARG A 366 -18.50 11.16 10.47
N HIS A 367 -17.95 12.09 9.69
CA HIS A 367 -17.35 13.32 10.18
C HIS A 367 -18.31 14.49 10.00
N LYS A 368 -18.48 15.35 11.01
CA LYS A 368 -19.29 16.56 10.92
C LYS A 368 -18.83 17.49 9.78
N SER A 369 -17.53 17.51 9.51
CA SER A 369 -16.93 18.23 8.38
C SER A 369 -17.37 17.74 7.00
N GLY A 370 -17.96 16.54 6.90
CA GLY A 370 -18.32 15.89 5.63
C GLY A 370 -17.15 15.31 4.85
N VAL A 371 -15.90 15.45 5.34
CA VAL A 371 -14.68 15.00 4.64
C VAL A 371 -13.82 14.11 5.51
N ALA A 372 -13.03 13.23 4.88
CA ALA A 372 -11.99 12.44 5.51
C ALA A 372 -10.72 12.47 4.65
N LEU A 373 -9.58 12.77 5.26
CA LEU A 373 -8.28 12.79 4.58
C LEU A 373 -7.70 11.38 4.49
N ARG A 374 -6.99 11.13 3.39
CA ARG A 374 -6.30 9.84 3.17
C ARG A 374 -4.84 9.97 3.55
N PHE A 375 -4.39 9.11 4.46
CA PHE A 375 -3.01 9.07 4.98
C PHE A 375 -2.48 10.41 5.49
N PRO A 376 -3.23 11.13 6.37
CA PRO A 376 -2.75 12.39 6.92
C PRO A 376 -1.53 12.16 7.81
N ARG A 377 -0.51 12.99 7.62
CA ARG A 377 0.72 13.01 8.41
C ARG A 377 1.20 14.43 8.61
N ILE A 378 1.86 14.68 9.73
CA ILE A 378 2.45 15.97 10.00
C ILE A 378 3.67 16.15 9.11
N ASN A 379 3.67 17.18 8.25
CA ASN A 379 4.81 17.56 7.43
C ASN A 379 5.79 18.40 8.22
N ARG A 380 5.27 19.39 8.93
CA ARG A 380 6.06 20.23 9.85
C ARG A 380 5.19 20.95 10.87
N TRP A 381 5.82 21.39 11.95
CA TRP A 381 5.19 22.26 12.94
C TRP A 381 5.27 23.73 12.49
N ARG A 382 4.12 24.39 12.35
CA ARG A 382 4.00 25.79 11.93
C ARG A 382 4.01 26.71 13.17
N LYS A 383 5.20 26.91 13.76
CA LYS A 383 5.38 27.82 14.91
C LYS A 383 5.22 29.29 14.53
N ASP A 384 5.27 29.57 13.26
CA ASP A 384 5.10 30.89 12.62
C ASP A 384 3.64 31.28 12.41
N LYS A 385 2.68 30.34 12.53
CA LYS A 385 1.26 30.57 12.26
C LYS A 385 0.40 30.59 13.51
N LYS A 386 -0.61 31.45 13.50
CA LYS A 386 -1.70 31.52 14.50
C LYS A 386 -2.88 30.67 14.05
N ILE A 387 -3.86 30.50 14.96
CA ILE A 387 -5.07 29.70 14.72
C ILE A 387 -5.91 30.30 13.57
N GLU A 388 -5.97 31.61 13.49
CA GLU A 388 -6.74 32.35 12.49
C GLU A 388 -6.17 32.22 11.06
N GLU A 389 -4.95 31.69 10.94
CA GLU A 389 -4.23 31.51 9.67
C GLU A 389 -4.25 30.05 9.18
N VAL A 390 -5.00 29.14 9.86
CA VAL A 390 -5.18 27.78 9.38
C VAL A 390 -6.10 27.77 8.16
N ASP A 391 -5.98 26.71 7.38
CA ASP A 391 -6.82 26.54 6.20
C ASP A 391 -8.30 26.39 6.57
N THR A 392 -9.17 26.62 5.60
CA THR A 392 -10.61 26.54 5.79
C THR A 392 -11.16 25.18 5.33
N LEU A 393 -12.35 24.85 5.80
CA LEU A 393 -13.07 23.66 5.35
C LEU A 393 -13.40 23.76 3.85
N GLU A 394 -13.61 24.94 3.32
CA GLU A 394 -13.81 25.19 1.90
C GLU A 394 -12.53 24.85 1.10
N THR A 395 -11.35 25.28 1.56
CA THR A 395 -10.06 24.89 0.96
C THR A 395 -9.92 23.38 0.90
N ILE A 396 -10.22 22.69 2.02
CA ILE A 396 -10.16 21.22 2.06
C ILE A 396 -11.15 20.59 1.07
N ARG A 397 -12.40 21.09 1.02
CA ARG A 397 -13.41 20.61 0.05
C ARG A 397 -13.02 20.92 -1.38
N GLY A 398 -12.34 22.05 -1.64
CA GLY A 398 -11.81 22.42 -2.95
C GLY A 398 -10.86 21.37 -3.53
N PHE A 399 -9.99 20.78 -2.69
CA PHE A 399 -9.17 19.63 -3.12
C PHE A 399 -10.01 18.39 -3.46
N ALA A 400 -11.15 18.15 -2.79
CA ALA A 400 -12.08 17.06 -3.11
C ALA A 400 -12.80 17.32 -4.46
N GLY A 401 -13.22 18.53 -4.73
CA GLY A 401 -13.85 18.94 -5.98
C GLY A 401 -12.91 18.83 -7.19
N MET A 402 -11.62 19.10 -7.03
CA MET A 402 -10.62 18.80 -8.05
C MET A 402 -10.61 17.31 -8.41
N ASN A 403 -10.76 16.42 -7.41
CA ASN A 403 -10.81 14.97 -7.64
C ASN A 403 -12.15 14.47 -8.26
N GLU A 404 -13.26 15.19 -8.08
CA GLU A 404 -14.57 14.82 -8.62
C GLU A 404 -14.83 15.38 -10.01
N ASN A 405 -14.45 16.64 -10.27
CA ASN A 405 -14.64 17.29 -11.57
C ASN A 405 -13.72 16.71 -12.66
N LEU A 406 -12.54 16.20 -12.31
CA LEU A 406 -11.63 15.55 -13.25
C LEU A 406 -12.15 14.19 -13.72
N LYS A 407 -13.05 13.54 -12.96
CA LYS A 407 -13.70 12.27 -13.36
C LYS A 407 -14.81 12.47 -14.40
N THR A 408 -15.36 13.67 -14.53
CA THR A 408 -16.45 13.97 -15.48
C THR A 408 -15.96 14.63 -16.77
N ALA A 409 -14.75 15.21 -16.79
CA ALA A 409 -14.26 15.97 -17.93
C ALA A 409 -13.47 15.16 -18.97
N ASN A 410 -12.90 14.00 -18.62
CA ASN A 410 -12.14 13.19 -19.56
C ASN A 410 -12.58 11.73 -19.51
N GLY A 411 -13.44 11.34 -20.46
CA GLY A 411 -13.56 9.95 -20.88
C GLY A 411 -12.15 9.47 -21.25
N THR A 412 -11.60 8.61 -20.43
CA THR A 412 -10.27 8.02 -20.65
C THR A 412 -10.29 7.34 -22.01
N LYS A 413 -9.69 7.96 -23.03
CA LYS A 413 -9.56 7.36 -24.35
C LYS A 413 -8.54 6.23 -24.25
N VAL A 414 -8.96 5.04 -24.57
CA VAL A 414 -8.08 3.88 -24.77
C VAL A 414 -7.79 3.76 -26.27
N ASP A 415 -6.55 3.36 -26.60
CA ASP A 415 -6.22 3.02 -27.99
C ASP A 415 -6.99 1.76 -28.44
N GLN A 416 -6.83 1.42 -29.71
CA GLN A 416 -7.46 0.21 -30.27
C GLN A 416 -6.98 -1.07 -29.59
N ASP A 417 -5.90 -1.01 -28.81
CA ASP A 417 -5.29 -2.13 -28.08
C ASP A 417 -5.69 -2.19 -26.60
N GLY A 418 -6.62 -1.27 -26.15
CA GLY A 418 -7.11 -1.21 -24.78
C GLY A 418 -6.11 -0.58 -23.81
N ASN A 419 -5.04 0.02 -24.30
CA ASN A 419 -4.11 0.82 -23.51
C ASN A 419 -4.66 2.23 -23.35
N LEU A 420 -4.43 2.83 -22.19
CA LEU A 420 -4.69 4.26 -21.96
C LEU A 420 -3.94 5.06 -23.03
N LEU A 421 -4.68 5.75 -23.90
CA LEU A 421 -4.08 6.71 -24.81
C LEU A 421 -3.48 7.84 -23.97
N LEU A 422 -2.18 7.84 -23.94
CA LEU A 422 -1.34 8.88 -23.37
C LEU A 422 -1.13 9.90 -24.48
N PHE A 423 -1.88 11.00 -24.45
CA PHE A 423 -1.54 12.21 -25.20
C PHE A 423 -0.66 13.10 -24.35
#